data_1e4974597b5a745769d0526199d300c5
#
_entry.id   1e4974597b5a745769d0526199d300c5
#
_cell.length_a   1.000
_cell.length_b   1.000
_cell.length_c   1.000
_cell.angle_alpha   90.00
_cell.angle_beta   90.00
_cell.angle_gamma   90.00
#
_symmetry.space_group_name_H-M   'P 1'
#
loop_
_entity.id
_entity.type
_entity.pdbx_description
1 polymer ?
#
loop_
_entity_poly.entity_id
_entity_poly.type
_entity_poly.pdbx_seq_one_letter_code
_entity_poly.pdbx_strand_id
1 'polypeptide(L)' 'MARRVTVKVVVEIDEEGQSRPQSLTWEDGRRFMIDRVLDVRPAVALKAGGSGLRYTCRILGREVYLFNDRGRWFMEGRDV' A
#
# COMPACT_ATOMS: atom_id res chain seq x y z
N MET A 1 -7.59 0.07 17.43
CA MET A 1 -8.59 0.01 16.36
C MET A 1 -7.92 0.32 15.02
N ALA A 2 -8.21 -0.44 13.98
CA ALA A 2 -7.63 -0.18 12.67
C ALA A 2 -8.33 1.01 12.01
N ARG A 3 -7.58 1.84 11.31
CA ARG A 3 -8.10 2.97 10.55
C ARG A 3 -7.42 3.04 9.19
N ARG A 4 -8.09 3.65 8.24
CA ARG A 4 -7.54 3.89 6.93
C ARG A 4 -6.58 5.06 6.98
N VAL A 5 -5.36 4.86 6.48
CA VAL A 5 -4.34 5.89 6.40
C VAL A 5 -3.97 6.08 4.94
N THR A 6 -4.24 7.26 4.41
CA THR A 6 -3.86 7.60 3.04
C THR A 6 -2.36 7.86 3.01
N VAL A 7 -1.67 7.23 2.06
CA VAL A 7 -0.23 7.39 1.90
C VAL A 7 0.09 7.86 0.49
N LYS A 8 1.20 8.56 0.34
CA LYS A 8 1.73 8.93 -0.97
C LYS A 8 2.65 7.80 -1.41
N VAL A 9 2.51 7.37 -2.64
CA VAL A 9 3.29 6.25 -3.18
C VAL A 9 3.97 6.69 -4.47
N VAL A 10 5.26 6.40 -4.57
CA VAL A 10 5.98 6.52 -5.82
C VAL A 10 5.85 5.18 -6.54
N VAL A 11 5.36 5.22 -7.76
CA VAL A 11 5.06 4.02 -8.54
C VAL A 11 5.85 4.03 -9.83
N GLU A 12 6.30 2.84 -10.22
CA GLU A 12 6.82 2.60 -11.56
C GLU A 12 5.76 1.80 -12.33
N ILE A 13 5.50 2.20 -13.56
CA ILE A 13 4.61 1.45 -14.43
C ILE A 13 5.48 0.58 -15.34
N ASP A 14 5.28 -0.73 -15.30
CA ASP A 14 6.04 -1.65 -16.11
C ASP A 14 5.51 -1.75 -17.55
N GLU A 15 6.17 -2.55 -18.38
CA GLU A 15 5.81 -2.70 -19.80
C GLU A 15 4.41 -3.28 -19.99
N GLU A 16 3.90 -3.99 -19.00
CA GLU A 16 2.56 -4.57 -19.03
C GLU A 16 1.49 -3.61 -18.48
N GLY A 17 1.88 -2.40 -18.09
CA GLY A 17 0.98 -1.41 -17.54
C GLY A 17 0.67 -1.61 -16.07
N GLN A 18 1.38 -2.48 -15.39
CA GLN A 18 1.16 -2.73 -13.98
C GLN A 18 1.93 -1.74 -13.10
N SER A 19 1.28 -1.29 -12.05
CA SER A 19 1.88 -0.36 -11.09
C SER A 19 2.72 -1.14 -10.10
N ARG A 20 3.98 -0.74 -9.96
CA ARG A 20 4.91 -1.31 -8.97
C ARG A 20 5.27 -0.23 -7.96
N PRO A 21 4.76 -0.32 -6.74
CA PRO A 21 5.10 0.67 -5.71
C PRO A 21 6.57 0.55 -5.32
N GLN A 22 7.26 1.69 -5.26
CA GLN A 22 8.68 1.78 -4.96
C GLN A 22 8.94 2.30 -3.56
N SER A 23 8.15 3.26 -3.12
CA SER A 23 8.27 3.84 -1.79
C SER A 23 6.94 4.43 -1.39
N LEU A 24 6.77 4.63 -0.10
CA LEU A 24 5.60 5.33 0.42
C LEU A 24 6.01 6.37 1.46
N THR A 25 5.17 7.39 1.61
CA THR A 25 5.34 8.40 2.64
C THR A 25 4.17 8.29 3.59
N TRP A 26 4.47 8.06 4.84
CA TRP A 26 3.49 7.94 5.91
C TRP A 26 2.92 9.32 6.26
N GLU A 27 1.83 9.35 7.00
CA GLU A 27 1.13 10.59 7.35
C GLU A 27 1.99 11.56 8.17
N ASP A 28 3.01 11.07 8.87
CA ASP A 28 3.94 11.89 9.64
C ASP A 28 5.12 12.41 8.83
N GLY A 29 5.13 12.16 7.53
CA GLY A 29 6.18 12.60 6.62
C GLY A 29 7.35 11.65 6.45
N ARG A 30 7.40 10.57 7.23
CA ARG A 30 8.49 9.58 7.09
C ARG A 30 8.30 8.79 5.80
N ARG A 31 9.42 8.58 5.12
CA ARG A 31 9.44 7.84 3.85
C ARG A 31 10.02 6.46 4.07
N PHE A 32 9.35 5.47 3.50
CA PHE A 32 9.76 4.08 3.58
C PHE A 32 9.96 3.52 2.18
N MET A 33 11.10 2.87 1.96
CA MET A 33 11.34 2.14 0.72
C MET A 33 10.64 0.80 0.79
N ILE A 34 10.04 0.40 -0.33
CA ILE A 34 9.44 -0.92 -0.46
C ILE A 34 10.53 -1.84 -1.01
N ASP A 35 10.98 -2.77 -0.17
CA ASP A 35 12.07 -3.65 -0.55
C ASP A 35 11.63 -4.64 -1.61
N ARG A 36 10.39 -5.12 -1.49
CA ARG A 36 9.88 -6.13 -2.41
C ARG A 36 8.37 -6.17 -2.36
N VAL A 37 7.74 -6.39 -3.52
CA VAL A 37 6.32 -6.72 -3.62
C VAL A 37 6.23 -8.24 -3.73
N LEU A 38 5.62 -8.87 -2.74
CA LEU A 38 5.55 -10.32 -2.65
C LEU A 38 4.33 -10.90 -3.37
N ASP A 39 3.22 -10.14 -3.39
CA ASP A 39 1.97 -10.63 -3.92
C ASP A 39 1.05 -9.45 -4.25
N VAL A 40 0.25 -9.61 -5.29
CA VAL A 40 -0.77 -8.63 -5.68
C VAL A 40 -2.04 -9.40 -5.98
N ARG A 41 -3.12 -9.06 -5.31
CA ARG A 41 -4.41 -9.71 -5.58
C ARG A 41 -5.58 -8.76 -5.34
N PRO A 42 -6.72 -9.00 -5.98
CA PRO A 42 -7.93 -8.24 -5.70
C PRO A 42 -8.33 -8.43 -4.24
N ALA A 43 -8.72 -7.35 -3.61
CA ALA A 43 -9.11 -7.38 -2.21
C ALA A 43 -10.11 -6.29 -1.90
N VAL A 44 -10.88 -6.53 -0.84
CA VAL A 44 -11.73 -5.50 -0.25
C VAL A 44 -11.05 -5.05 1.03
N ALA A 45 -10.88 -3.75 1.18
CA ALA A 45 -10.35 -3.19 2.41
C ALA A 45 -11.49 -3.11 3.41
N LEU A 46 -11.62 -4.12 4.24
CA LEU A 46 -12.77 -4.31 5.12
C LEU A 46 -13.08 -3.11 5.99
N LYS A 47 -12.05 -2.48 6.54
CA LYS A 47 -12.24 -1.35 7.46
C LYS A 47 -12.52 -0.04 6.73
N ALA A 48 -12.12 0.06 5.48
CA ALA A 48 -12.29 1.28 4.69
C ALA A 48 -13.51 1.23 3.78
N GLY A 49 -14.11 0.06 3.61
CA GLY A 49 -15.27 -0.12 2.73
C GLY A 49 -14.95 0.00 1.25
N GLY A 50 -13.69 0.07 0.88
CA GLY A 50 -13.27 0.17 -0.51
C GLY A 50 -12.99 -1.19 -1.13
N SER A 51 -12.84 -1.21 -2.43
CA SER A 51 -12.38 -2.37 -3.19
C SER A 51 -11.16 -1.97 -4.00
N GLY A 52 -10.39 -2.93 -4.49
CA GLY A 52 -9.23 -2.64 -5.29
C GLY A 52 -8.20 -3.75 -5.23
N LEU A 53 -6.93 -3.38 -5.26
CA LEU A 53 -5.82 -4.32 -5.19
C LEU A 53 -5.14 -4.25 -3.84
N ARG A 54 -4.74 -5.40 -3.34
CA ARG A 54 -3.91 -5.51 -2.15
C ARG A 54 -2.52 -5.96 -2.57
N TYR A 55 -1.54 -5.16 -2.21
CA TYR A 55 -0.14 -5.47 -2.42
C TYR A 55 0.45 -5.92 -1.09
N THR A 56 1.00 -7.13 -1.06
CA THR A 56 1.77 -7.58 0.09
C THR A 56 3.21 -7.15 -0.15
N CYS A 57 3.69 -6.25 0.68
CA CYS A 57 5.00 -5.64 0.50
C CYS A 57 5.91 -5.95 1.68
N ARG A 58 7.21 -6.00 1.43
CA ARG A 58 8.20 -6.07 2.51
C ARG A 58 8.80 -4.69 2.71
N ILE A 59 8.70 -4.19 3.94
CA ILE A 59 9.25 -2.90 4.34
C ILE A 59 9.96 -3.12 5.68
N LEU A 60 11.25 -2.78 5.72
CA LEU A 60 12.08 -2.97 6.94
C LEU A 60 11.99 -4.40 7.49
N GLY A 61 12.00 -5.38 6.60
CA GLY A 61 11.95 -6.79 6.98
C GLY A 61 10.59 -7.30 7.42
N ARG A 62 9.54 -6.49 7.32
CA ARG A 62 8.18 -6.86 7.73
C ARG A 62 7.26 -6.90 6.53
N GLU A 63 6.31 -7.82 6.54
CA GLU A 63 5.26 -7.86 5.54
C GLU A 63 4.13 -6.93 5.97
N VAL A 64 3.73 -6.06 5.05
CA VAL A 64 2.63 -5.11 5.26
C VAL A 64 1.73 -5.15 4.04
N TYR A 65 0.47 -4.75 4.24
CA TYR A 65 -0.50 -4.63 3.15
C TYR A 65 -0.65 -3.19 2.72
N LEU A 66 -0.51 -2.98 1.42
CA LEU A 66 -0.71 -1.68 0.79
C LEU A 66 -1.87 -1.82 -0.20
N PHE A 67 -2.86 -0.96 -0.10
CA PHE A 67 -4.06 -1.03 -0.92
C PHE A 67 -4.05 0.07 -1.97
N ASN A 68 -4.52 -0.27 -3.16
CA ASN A 68 -4.73 0.69 -4.23
C ASN A 68 -6.18 0.57 -4.69
N ASP A 69 -6.96 1.61 -4.48
CA ASP A 69 -8.33 1.71 -4.94
C ASP A 69 -8.42 2.86 -5.94
N ARG A 70 -8.44 2.52 -7.23
CA ARG A 70 -8.56 3.49 -8.33
C ARG A 70 -7.49 4.60 -8.29
N GLY A 71 -6.27 4.21 -7.98
CA GLY A 71 -5.16 5.16 -7.88
C GLY A 71 -5.00 5.82 -6.52
N ARG A 72 -5.87 5.51 -5.58
CA ARG A 72 -5.73 5.98 -4.20
C ARG A 72 -5.03 4.90 -3.39
N TRP A 73 -3.91 5.27 -2.79
CA TRP A 73 -3.11 4.35 -2.00
C TRP A 73 -3.37 4.57 -0.53
N PHE A 74 -3.58 3.49 0.20
CA PHE A 74 -3.79 3.57 1.64
C PHE A 74 -3.34 2.29 2.33
N MET A 75 -3.15 2.42 3.63
CA MET A 75 -2.83 1.31 4.51
C MET A 75 -3.80 1.34 5.68
N GLU A 76 -3.93 0.22 6.38
CA GLU A 76 -4.67 0.18 7.62
C GLU A 76 -3.68 0.41 8.76
N GLY A 77 -3.89 1.48 9.51
CA GLY A 77 -3.10 1.80 10.69
C GLY A 77 -3.81 1.36 11.94
N ARG A 78 -3.07 1.28 13.02
CA ARG A 78 -3.62 0.99 14.33
C ARG A 78 -3.42 2.17 15.25
N ASP A 79 -4.46 2.48 16.01
CA ASP A 79 -4.35 3.43 17.11
C ASP A 79 -3.68 2.71 18.30
N VAL A 80 -2.71 3.37 18.85
CA VAL A 80 -1.96 2.82 19.98
C VAL A 80 -2.44 3.45 21.26
#